data_bbffa2b64655416851b1697031552686
#
_entry.id   bbffa2b64655416851b1697031552686
#
_cell.length_a   1.000
_cell.length_b   1.000
_cell.length_c   1.000
_cell.angle_alpha   90.00
_cell.angle_beta   90.00
_cell.angle_gamma   90.00
#
_symmetry.space_group_name_H-M   'P 1'
#
loop_
_entity.id
_entity.type
_entity.pdbx_description
1 polymer ?
#
loop_
_entity_poly.entity_id
_entity_poly.type
_entity_poly.pdbx_seq_one_letter_code
_entity_poly.pdbx_strand_id
1 'polypeptide(L)'
;MTLLAAAGWRFMGDEFALLDCATGEVHAFPRLISLKNAAIPAAEAAWPDARMGPLMAATPKGDIRHMVPDARAIAAMDRPATPALLLFPRYGDAAAVRPVPPAEAFVRMTQASTNYVALGEAGFTAMTRLIAQVPAVAIDYPDGASGVAQVEALCAAL
;
A
#
# COMPACT_ATOMS: atom_id res chain seq x y z
N MET A 1 4.84 3.16 -0.70
CA MET A 1 3.66 4.01 -0.95
C MET A 1 4.04 5.42 -1.37
N THR A 2 4.72 6.20 -0.52
CA THR A 2 5.10 7.61 -0.81
C THR A 2 5.84 7.78 -2.13
N LEU A 3 6.81 6.92 -2.43
CA LEU A 3 7.59 6.98 -3.68
C LEU A 3 6.73 6.68 -4.92
N LEU A 4 5.78 5.76 -4.83
CA LEU A 4 4.83 5.51 -5.91
C LEU A 4 3.92 6.73 -6.14
N ALA A 5 3.43 7.36 -5.06
CA ALA A 5 2.65 8.58 -5.18
C ALA A 5 3.47 9.72 -5.81
N ALA A 6 4.75 9.88 -5.44
CA ALA A 6 5.67 10.82 -6.06
C ALA A 6 5.91 10.52 -7.55
N ALA A 7 5.89 9.25 -7.95
CA ALA A 7 5.95 8.80 -9.34
C ALA A 7 4.62 8.96 -10.12
N GLY A 8 3.60 9.57 -9.51
CA GLY A 8 2.33 9.89 -10.17
C GLY A 8 1.19 8.89 -9.94
N TRP A 9 1.41 7.84 -9.14
CA TRP A 9 0.35 6.91 -8.76
C TRP A 9 -0.67 7.59 -7.85
N ARG A 10 -1.95 7.30 -8.05
CA ARG A 10 -2.99 7.80 -7.16
C ARG A 10 -2.87 7.15 -5.77
N PHE A 11 -2.59 7.96 -4.76
CA PHE A 11 -2.59 7.51 -3.38
C PHE A 11 -4.03 7.27 -2.91
N MET A 12 -4.33 6.07 -2.43
CA MET A 12 -5.65 5.69 -1.92
C MET A 12 -5.68 5.49 -0.41
N GLY A 13 -4.55 5.15 0.21
CA GLY A 13 -4.42 4.94 1.64
C GLY A 13 -3.04 4.43 2.01
N ASP A 14 -2.66 4.57 3.29
CA ASP A 14 -1.38 4.10 3.84
C ASP A 14 -1.59 2.88 4.76
N GLU A 15 -2.53 2.98 5.69
CA GLU A 15 -2.76 1.95 6.71
C GLU A 15 -3.83 0.93 6.32
N PHE A 16 -4.82 1.34 5.50
CA PHE A 16 -5.97 0.51 5.18
C PHE A 16 -6.25 0.49 3.68
N ALA A 17 -6.58 -0.69 3.15
CA ALA A 17 -7.30 -0.88 1.91
C ALA A 17 -8.75 -1.24 2.28
N LEU A 18 -9.70 -0.38 1.93
CA LEU A 18 -11.12 -0.57 2.25
C LEU A 18 -11.78 -1.35 1.12
N LEU A 19 -11.80 -2.67 1.24
CA LEU A 19 -12.43 -3.56 0.26
C LEU A 19 -13.95 -3.60 0.49
N ASP A 20 -14.71 -3.25 -0.54
CA ASP A 20 -16.15 -3.46 -0.55
C ASP A 20 -16.46 -4.95 -0.76
N CYS A 21 -17.14 -5.56 0.21
CA CYS A 21 -17.44 -6.99 0.18
C CYS A 21 -18.44 -7.37 -0.94
N ALA A 22 -19.27 -6.46 -1.39
CA ALA A 22 -20.27 -6.71 -2.43
C ALA A 22 -19.67 -6.57 -3.84
N THR A 23 -18.96 -5.46 -4.10
CA THR A 23 -18.41 -5.14 -5.42
C THR A 23 -17.02 -5.69 -5.67
N GLY A 24 -16.18 -5.83 -4.62
CA GLY A 24 -14.76 -6.16 -4.71
C GLY A 24 -13.88 -4.96 -5.05
N GLU A 25 -14.44 -3.76 -5.11
CA GLU A 25 -13.69 -2.53 -5.32
C GLU A 25 -12.98 -2.07 -4.04
N VAL A 26 -11.90 -1.32 -4.20
CA VAL A 26 -11.19 -0.69 -3.09
C VAL A 26 -11.56 0.79 -3.05
N HIS A 27 -12.05 1.23 -1.90
CA HIS A 27 -12.34 2.63 -1.62
C HIS A 27 -11.12 3.32 -1.03
N ALA A 28 -10.92 4.58 -1.38
CA ALA A 28 -9.81 5.36 -0.85
C ALA A 28 -10.08 5.83 0.58
N PHE A 29 -9.02 5.87 1.37
CA PHE A 29 -9.00 6.44 2.72
C PHE A 29 -7.71 7.24 2.90
N PRO A 30 -7.58 8.40 2.22
CA PRO A 30 -6.34 9.16 2.12
C PRO A 30 -6.05 9.96 3.40
N ARG A 31 -5.71 9.25 4.47
CA ARG A 31 -5.22 9.84 5.72
C ARG A 31 -3.80 10.36 5.56
N LEU A 32 -3.31 11.08 6.57
CA LEU A 32 -1.90 11.49 6.65
C LEU A 32 -0.99 10.27 6.56
N ILE A 33 0.02 10.35 5.70
CA ILE A 33 1.04 9.31 5.54
C ILE A 33 2.02 9.41 6.71
N SER A 34 2.21 8.32 7.44
CA SER A 34 3.10 8.27 8.60
C SER A 34 4.51 7.83 8.20
N LEU A 35 5.41 8.78 8.04
CA LEU A 35 6.82 8.54 7.74
C LEU A 35 7.60 8.32 9.03
N LYS A 36 8.55 7.38 9.01
CA LYS A 36 9.36 7.01 10.18
C LYS A 36 10.84 6.96 9.80
N ASN A 37 11.68 7.51 10.67
CA ASN A 37 13.14 7.41 10.59
C ASN A 37 13.67 7.73 9.17
N ALA A 38 14.39 6.81 8.53
CA ALA A 38 14.96 6.98 7.20
C ALA A 38 13.94 7.23 6.08
N ALA A 39 12.66 6.90 6.29
CA ALA A 39 11.61 7.22 5.32
C ALA A 39 11.31 8.72 5.23
N ILE A 40 11.62 9.50 6.28
CA ILE A 40 11.40 10.94 6.30
C ILE A 40 12.26 11.63 5.24
N PRO A 41 13.60 11.61 5.30
CA PRO A 41 14.43 12.26 4.30
C PRO A 41 14.27 11.67 2.90
N ALA A 42 13.96 10.38 2.77
CA ALA A 42 13.68 9.77 1.47
C ALA A 42 12.41 10.33 0.82
N ALA A 43 11.37 10.56 1.60
CA ALA A 43 10.13 11.16 1.11
C ALA A 43 10.31 12.65 0.76
N GLU A 44 11.05 13.40 1.58
CA GLU A 44 11.38 14.81 1.34
C GLU A 44 12.18 14.99 0.04
N ALA A 45 13.14 14.10 -0.20
CA ALA A 45 13.93 14.12 -1.44
C ALA A 45 13.09 13.76 -2.67
N ALA A 46 12.20 12.78 -2.57
CA ALA A 46 11.35 12.34 -3.67
C ALA A 46 10.21 13.31 -3.98
N TRP A 47 9.78 14.09 -2.98
CA TRP A 47 8.65 15.00 -3.10
C TRP A 47 8.90 16.31 -2.35
N PRO A 48 9.77 17.19 -2.87
CA PRO A 48 10.18 18.42 -2.17
C PRO A 48 9.04 19.37 -1.81
N ASP A 49 7.99 19.41 -2.62
CA ASP A 49 6.83 20.29 -2.42
C ASP A 49 5.72 19.67 -1.55
N ALA A 50 5.95 18.47 -1.00
CA ALA A 50 4.96 17.82 -0.15
C ALA A 50 4.72 18.60 1.15
N ARG A 51 3.45 18.75 1.53
CA ARG A 51 3.08 19.35 2.82
C ARG A 51 3.41 18.40 3.95
N MET A 52 4.42 18.77 4.73
CA MET A 52 4.86 18.01 5.90
C MET A 52 4.35 18.65 7.20
N GLY A 53 3.95 17.82 8.14
CA GLY A 53 3.70 18.22 9.53
C GLY A 53 5.00 18.43 10.30
N PRO A 54 4.92 18.78 11.60
CA PRO A 54 6.10 18.90 12.46
C PRO A 54 6.78 17.54 12.66
N LEU A 55 8.10 17.56 12.86
CA LEU A 55 8.86 16.39 13.28
C LEU A 55 8.55 16.07 14.75
N MET A 56 8.12 14.85 15.01
CA MET A 56 7.98 14.28 16.35
C MET A 56 9.20 13.39 16.61
N ALA A 57 10.20 13.96 17.28
CA ALA A 57 11.43 13.25 17.56
C ALA A 57 11.32 12.34 18.78
N ALA A 58 12.15 11.29 18.80
CA ALA A 58 12.34 10.38 19.93
C ALA A 58 11.03 9.73 20.46
N THR A 59 10.09 9.42 19.58
CA THR A 59 8.91 8.64 19.97
C THR A 59 9.31 7.17 20.24
N PRO A 60 8.46 6.35 20.89
CA PRO A 60 8.72 4.92 21.04
C PRO A 60 8.93 4.16 19.72
N LYS A 61 8.51 4.76 18.58
CA LYS A 61 8.69 4.20 17.23
C LYS A 61 9.80 4.90 16.43
N GLY A 62 10.65 5.70 17.10
CA GLY A 62 11.67 6.56 16.48
C GLY A 62 11.09 7.92 16.08
N ASP A 63 11.77 8.60 15.17
CA ASP A 63 11.29 9.88 14.64
C ASP A 63 10.12 9.65 13.69
N ILE A 64 9.06 10.45 13.86
CA ILE A 64 7.85 10.38 13.04
C ILE A 64 7.56 11.75 12.42
N ARG A 65 7.20 11.76 11.17
CA ARG A 65 6.67 12.94 10.48
C ARG A 65 5.48 12.55 9.64
N HIS A 66 4.42 13.35 9.67
CA HIS A 66 3.26 13.11 8.83
C HIS A 66 3.34 13.94 7.55
N MET A 67 3.00 13.31 6.43
CA MET A 67 2.87 13.96 5.14
C MET A 67 1.41 13.99 4.71
N VAL A 68 0.97 15.14 4.20
CA VAL A 68 -0.38 15.30 3.66
C VAL A 68 -0.43 14.68 2.26
N PRO A 69 -1.40 13.82 1.95
CA PRO A 69 -1.63 13.35 0.59
C PRO A 69 -1.84 14.52 -0.39
N ASP A 70 -1.52 14.32 -1.66
CA ASP A 70 -1.68 15.36 -2.65
C ASP A 70 -3.16 15.74 -2.88
N ALA A 71 -3.39 16.95 -3.41
CA ALA A 71 -4.73 17.46 -3.64
C ALA A 71 -5.54 16.59 -4.63
N ARG A 72 -4.87 15.92 -5.58
CA ARG A 72 -5.52 15.03 -6.56
C ARG A 72 -6.02 13.76 -5.90
N ALA A 73 -5.22 13.18 -5.00
CA ALA A 73 -5.64 12.00 -4.23
C ALA A 73 -6.86 12.32 -3.36
N ILE A 74 -6.85 13.48 -2.68
CA ILE A 74 -7.98 13.94 -1.86
C ILE A 74 -9.22 14.20 -2.72
N ALA A 75 -9.09 14.92 -3.83
CA ALA A 75 -10.20 15.22 -4.75
C ALA A 75 -10.80 13.96 -5.40
N ALA A 76 -10.05 12.87 -5.49
CA ALA A 76 -10.48 11.60 -6.07
C ALA A 76 -10.87 10.55 -5.02
N MET A 77 -11.04 10.93 -3.74
CA MET A 77 -11.29 9.97 -2.66
C MET A 77 -12.61 9.18 -2.80
N ASP A 78 -13.61 9.76 -3.45
CA ASP A 78 -14.90 9.11 -3.69
C ASP A 78 -14.89 8.18 -4.93
N ARG A 79 -13.74 8.06 -5.61
CA ARG A 79 -13.59 7.20 -6.78
C ARG A 79 -12.93 5.88 -6.37
N PRO A 80 -13.67 4.76 -6.33
CA PRO A 80 -13.10 3.46 -6.04
C PRO A 80 -12.16 3.00 -7.16
N ALA A 81 -11.46 1.90 -6.93
CA ALA A 81 -10.61 1.26 -7.92
C ALA A 81 -10.74 -0.26 -7.84
N THR A 82 -10.67 -0.91 -8.99
CA THR A 82 -10.57 -2.37 -9.05
C THR A 82 -9.14 -2.80 -8.69
N PRO A 83 -8.95 -3.70 -7.73
CA PRO A 83 -7.64 -4.26 -7.43
C PRO A 83 -7.07 -5.00 -8.65
N ALA A 84 -5.82 -4.74 -9.00
CA ALA A 84 -5.15 -5.39 -10.13
C ALA A 84 -3.96 -6.27 -9.69
N LEU A 85 -3.38 -6.00 -8.52
CA LEU A 85 -2.23 -6.72 -8.00
C LEU A 85 -2.20 -6.69 -6.47
N LEU A 86 -1.97 -7.84 -5.84
CA LEU A 86 -1.65 -7.95 -4.42
C LEU A 86 -0.14 -8.01 -4.25
N LEU A 87 0.45 -7.02 -3.61
CA LEU A 87 1.89 -6.95 -3.36
C LEU A 87 2.22 -7.21 -1.89
N PHE A 88 3.22 -8.07 -1.68
CA PHE A 88 3.81 -8.35 -0.37
C PHE A 88 5.26 -7.88 -0.35
N PRO A 89 5.51 -6.59 -0.07
CA PRO A 89 6.84 -6.00 -0.15
C PRO A 89 7.67 -6.30 1.09
N ARG A 90 8.98 -6.54 0.90
CA ARG A 90 9.99 -6.66 1.96
C ARG A 90 11.20 -5.81 1.62
N TYR A 91 11.51 -4.87 2.50
CA TYR A 91 12.66 -3.97 2.36
C TYR A 91 13.93 -4.57 2.95
N GLY A 92 15.08 -4.26 2.34
CA GLY A 92 16.41 -4.56 2.86
C GLY A 92 17.10 -5.78 2.25
N ASP A 93 16.39 -6.60 1.48
CA ASP A 93 16.95 -7.76 0.81
C ASP A 93 17.31 -7.49 -0.66
N ALA A 94 18.14 -8.36 -1.25
CA ALA A 94 18.44 -8.31 -2.67
C ALA A 94 17.13 -8.37 -3.51
N ALA A 95 17.12 -7.62 -4.61
CA ALA A 95 15.93 -7.53 -5.45
C ALA A 95 15.45 -8.90 -5.93
N ALA A 96 14.20 -9.23 -5.63
CA ALA A 96 13.56 -10.48 -6.03
C ALA A 96 12.05 -10.29 -6.25
N VAL A 97 11.51 -11.07 -7.18
CA VAL A 97 10.06 -11.11 -7.45
C VAL A 97 9.63 -12.57 -7.44
N ARG A 98 8.60 -12.88 -6.65
CA ARG A 98 8.12 -14.24 -6.48
C ARG A 98 6.59 -14.28 -6.52
N PRO A 99 5.96 -15.19 -7.30
CA PRO A 99 4.52 -15.41 -7.19
C PRO A 99 4.18 -15.91 -5.79
N VAL A 100 3.03 -15.48 -5.28
CA VAL A 100 2.48 -15.94 -4.00
C VAL A 100 1.29 -16.85 -4.30
N PRO A 101 1.31 -18.12 -3.87
CA PRO A 101 0.20 -19.04 -4.08
C PRO A 101 -1.10 -18.53 -3.40
N PRO A 102 -2.28 -18.81 -3.97
CA PRO A 102 -3.56 -18.34 -3.42
C PRO A 102 -3.78 -18.66 -1.94
N ALA A 103 -3.42 -19.85 -1.49
CA ALA A 103 -3.55 -20.24 -0.09
C ALA A 103 -2.67 -19.38 0.84
N GLU A 104 -1.43 -19.09 0.41
CA GLU A 104 -0.53 -18.21 1.17
C GLU A 104 -1.02 -16.76 1.16
N ALA A 105 -1.49 -16.26 0.01
CA ALA A 105 -2.09 -14.93 -0.09
C ALA A 105 -3.30 -14.80 0.85
N PHE A 106 -4.16 -15.81 0.91
CA PHE A 106 -5.30 -15.83 1.81
C PHE A 106 -4.89 -15.71 3.29
N VAL A 107 -3.92 -16.51 3.72
CA VAL A 107 -3.43 -16.46 5.10
C VAL A 107 -2.84 -15.09 5.42
N ARG A 108 -1.99 -14.55 4.55
CA ARG A 108 -1.36 -13.23 4.75
C ARG A 108 -2.40 -12.11 4.83
N MET A 109 -3.38 -12.11 3.92
CA MET A 109 -4.43 -11.10 3.87
C MET A 109 -5.38 -11.16 5.07
N THR A 110 -5.76 -12.36 5.51
CA THR A 110 -6.62 -12.52 6.70
C THR A 110 -5.90 -12.11 7.98
N GLN A 111 -4.58 -12.39 8.09
CA GLN A 111 -3.76 -11.93 9.21
C GLN A 111 -3.59 -10.41 9.24
N ALA A 112 -3.54 -9.75 8.08
CA ALA A 112 -3.44 -8.30 7.98
C ALA A 112 -4.78 -7.59 8.18
N SER A 113 -5.90 -8.30 8.04
CA SER A 113 -7.24 -7.70 8.17
C SER A 113 -7.60 -7.46 9.64
N THR A 114 -8.08 -6.25 9.93
CA THR A 114 -8.49 -5.87 11.29
C THR A 114 -9.88 -6.36 11.68
N ASN A 115 -10.73 -6.72 10.70
CA ASN A 115 -12.13 -7.04 10.93
C ASN A 115 -12.62 -8.31 10.22
N TYR A 116 -11.72 -9.12 9.65
CA TYR A 116 -12.07 -10.33 8.90
C TYR A 116 -12.99 -11.27 9.69
N VAL A 117 -12.65 -11.55 10.94
CA VAL A 117 -13.44 -12.44 11.81
C VAL A 117 -14.83 -11.85 12.08
N ALA A 118 -14.92 -10.54 12.29
CA ALA A 118 -16.22 -9.88 12.54
C ALA A 118 -17.14 -9.87 11.31
N LEU A 119 -16.57 -9.88 10.10
CA LEU A 119 -17.33 -9.95 8.85
C LEU A 119 -17.86 -11.34 8.53
N GLY A 120 -17.33 -12.40 9.13
CA GLY A 120 -17.79 -13.77 8.96
C GLY A 120 -17.82 -14.20 7.49
N GLU A 121 -18.97 -14.72 7.04
CA GLU A 121 -19.15 -15.23 5.67
C GLU A 121 -18.93 -14.17 4.59
N ALA A 122 -19.37 -12.93 4.81
CA ALA A 122 -19.16 -11.84 3.85
C ALA A 122 -17.67 -11.55 3.66
N GLY A 123 -16.89 -11.53 4.74
CA GLY A 123 -15.44 -11.36 4.70
C GLY A 123 -14.74 -12.51 3.98
N PHE A 124 -15.14 -13.75 4.26
CA PHE A 124 -14.60 -14.94 3.59
C PHE A 124 -14.87 -14.90 2.08
N THR A 125 -16.11 -14.61 1.68
CA THR A 125 -16.51 -14.54 0.27
C THR A 125 -15.78 -13.44 -0.48
N ALA A 126 -15.66 -12.24 0.11
CA ALA A 126 -14.94 -11.12 -0.50
C ALA A 126 -13.44 -11.44 -0.65
N MET A 127 -12.81 -12.01 0.38
CA MET A 127 -11.39 -12.36 0.36
C MET A 127 -11.06 -13.45 -0.66
N THR A 128 -11.88 -14.51 -0.73
CA THR A 128 -11.70 -15.60 -1.70
C THR A 128 -11.88 -15.10 -3.13
N ARG A 129 -12.87 -14.24 -3.37
CA ARG A 129 -13.08 -13.59 -4.68
C ARG A 129 -11.87 -12.76 -5.09
N LEU A 130 -11.38 -11.90 -4.19
CA LEU A 130 -10.20 -11.06 -4.43
C LEU A 130 -8.99 -11.92 -4.85
N ILE A 131 -8.69 -12.96 -4.10
CA ILE A 131 -7.53 -13.82 -4.34
C ILE A 131 -7.68 -14.68 -5.60
N ALA A 132 -8.91 -15.04 -5.96
CA ALA A 132 -9.17 -15.78 -7.20
C ALA A 132 -9.01 -14.91 -8.46
N GLN A 133 -9.21 -13.60 -8.34
CA GLN A 133 -9.21 -12.67 -9.48
C GLN A 133 -7.93 -11.85 -9.62
N VAL A 134 -7.20 -11.64 -8.52
CA VAL A 134 -6.07 -10.71 -8.48
C VAL A 134 -4.77 -11.48 -8.21
N PRO A 135 -3.77 -11.39 -9.11
CA PRO A 135 -2.49 -12.03 -8.89
C PRO A 135 -1.79 -11.49 -7.64
N ALA A 136 -1.12 -12.38 -6.94
CA ALA A 136 -0.38 -12.07 -5.72
C ALA A 136 1.12 -12.28 -5.92
N VAL A 137 1.94 -11.28 -5.57
CA VAL A 137 3.38 -11.27 -5.78
C VAL A 137 4.09 -10.75 -4.54
N ALA A 138 5.13 -11.44 -4.10
CA ALA A 138 6.08 -10.95 -3.12
C ALA A 138 7.26 -10.29 -3.84
N ILE A 139 7.65 -9.12 -3.38
CA ILE A 139 8.83 -8.40 -3.88
C ILE A 139 9.79 -8.12 -2.72
N ASP A 140 11.07 -8.36 -2.98
CA ASP A 140 12.16 -7.92 -2.11
C ASP A 140 12.91 -6.79 -2.82
N TYR A 141 13.27 -5.73 -2.10
CA TYR A 141 13.93 -4.58 -2.71
C TYR A 141 14.93 -3.92 -1.73
N PRO A 142 16.17 -3.62 -2.22
CA PRO A 142 17.22 -3.04 -1.39
C PRO A 142 17.03 -1.54 -1.11
N ASP A 143 16.32 -0.83 -2.00
CA ASP A 143 16.09 0.61 -1.94
C ASP A 143 14.77 1.02 -2.61
N GLY A 144 14.35 2.26 -2.36
CA GLY A 144 13.07 2.76 -2.84
C GLY A 144 12.95 2.82 -4.36
N ALA A 145 14.02 3.14 -5.09
CA ALA A 145 14.02 3.23 -6.54
C ALA A 145 13.82 1.85 -7.17
N SER A 146 14.53 0.84 -6.67
CA SER A 146 14.36 -0.56 -7.07
C SER A 146 12.95 -1.04 -6.81
N GLY A 147 12.37 -0.69 -5.65
CA GLY A 147 10.99 -1.06 -5.31
C GLY A 147 9.96 -0.44 -6.26
N VAL A 148 10.09 0.84 -6.60
CA VAL A 148 9.21 1.51 -7.56
C VAL A 148 9.33 0.85 -8.94
N ALA A 149 10.55 0.64 -9.44
CA ALA A 149 10.78 0.03 -10.75
C ALA A 149 10.19 -1.39 -10.84
N GLN A 150 10.30 -2.21 -9.78
CA GLN A 150 9.67 -3.53 -9.74
C GLN A 150 8.14 -3.46 -9.83
N VAL A 151 7.52 -2.52 -9.08
CA VAL A 151 6.06 -2.34 -9.13
C VAL A 151 5.61 -1.89 -10.51
N GLU A 152 6.28 -0.92 -11.10
CA GLU A 152 5.97 -0.43 -12.45
C GLU A 152 6.10 -1.53 -13.51
N ALA A 153 7.16 -2.34 -13.45
CA ALA A 153 7.34 -3.47 -14.36
C ALA A 153 6.25 -4.53 -14.21
N LEU A 154 5.86 -4.85 -12.97
CA LEU A 154 4.77 -5.79 -12.70
C LEU A 154 3.43 -5.27 -13.23
N CYS A 155 3.12 -3.99 -13.00
CA CYS A 155 1.86 -3.42 -13.47
C CYS A 155 1.81 -3.22 -14.99
N ALA A 156 2.95 -3.02 -15.66
CA ALA A 156 3.02 -2.97 -17.12
C ALA A 156 2.82 -4.35 -17.80
N ALA A 157 2.95 -5.43 -17.04
CA ALA A 157 2.76 -6.79 -17.51
C ALA A 157 1.35 -7.36 -17.27
N LEU A 158 0.45 -6.60 -16.58
CA LEU A 158 -0.96 -6.94 -16.34
C LEU A 158 -1.84 -6.59 -17.54
#